data_e31108ee8bee00c3a9de3c604d7b8c7b
#
_entry.id   e31108ee8bee00c3a9de3c604d7b8c7b
#
_cell.length_a   1.000
_cell.length_b   1.000
_cell.length_c   1.000
_cell.angle_alpha   90.00
_cell.angle_beta   90.00
_cell.angle_gamma   90.00
#
_symmetry.space_group_name_H-M   'P 1'
#
loop_
_entity.id
_entity.type
_entity.pdbx_description
1 polymer ?
#
loop_
_entity_poly.entity_id
_entity_poly.type
_entity_poly.pdbx_seq_one_letter_code
_entity_poly.pdbx_strand_id
1 'polypeptide(L)'
;MLQKESVAKPIYSLTPFTLLDYPHKSACILWFAGCNMRCLYCYNPEIVFGKGTISFEKTLQFLKTRNHLLDAVVFSGGECLLHKKSIAFIADVKKLGFLIKIDTNGSQPEVLKELIQKELINYVALDFKAMPENFEKITQSKLFIPFEKSLLLLLQSGISFEVRTTVHSELINKKDIQQMIGYLGNTGYTGDYFIQHFVNGAPTIEKLGHSFKELEKENLSTEKIKVHFRGKL
;
A
#
# COMPACT_ATOMS: atom_id res chain seq x y z
N MET A 1 41.51 1.56 10.08
CA MET A 1 40.23 1.02 10.63
C MET A 1 39.15 1.18 9.57
N LEU A 2 38.79 0.11 8.90
CA LEU A 2 37.65 0.10 7.96
C LEU A 2 36.38 0.29 8.78
N GLN A 3 35.69 1.41 8.61
CA GLN A 3 34.35 1.60 9.16
C GLN A 3 33.46 0.49 8.57
N LYS A 4 33.01 -0.44 9.43
CA LYS A 4 31.95 -1.38 9.05
C LYS A 4 30.74 -0.54 8.63
N GLU A 5 30.46 -0.47 7.33
CA GLU A 5 29.19 0.07 6.87
C GLU A 5 28.07 -0.66 7.64
N SER A 6 27.28 0.09 8.38
CA SER A 6 26.15 -0.49 9.11
C SER A 6 25.17 -1.07 8.08
N VAL A 7 24.94 -2.37 8.14
CA VAL A 7 23.99 -3.04 7.23
C VAL A 7 22.62 -2.41 7.41
N ALA A 8 22.10 -1.81 6.35
CA ALA A 8 20.79 -1.18 6.36
C ALA A 8 19.71 -2.22 6.72
N LYS A 9 18.86 -1.89 7.66
CA LYS A 9 17.76 -2.74 8.13
C LYS A 9 16.42 -2.08 7.78
N PRO A 10 15.94 -2.14 6.54
CA PRO A 10 14.76 -1.39 6.12
C PRO A 10 13.44 -2.01 6.57
N ILE A 11 13.42 -3.28 6.98
CA ILE A 11 12.22 -3.99 7.37
C ILE A 11 12.01 -3.89 8.88
N TYR A 12 10.86 -3.36 9.29
CA TYR A 12 10.44 -3.22 10.68
C TYR A 12 10.08 -4.58 11.28
N SER A 13 9.19 -5.30 10.61
CA SER A 13 8.70 -6.62 11.00
C SER A 13 8.25 -7.42 9.78
N LEU A 14 7.87 -8.67 9.99
CA LEU A 14 7.26 -9.51 8.98
C LEU A 14 6.09 -10.30 9.56
N THR A 15 5.04 -10.50 8.76
CA THR A 15 3.96 -11.45 9.00
C THR A 15 4.29 -12.71 8.22
N PRO A 16 4.56 -13.84 8.88
CA PRO A 16 5.13 -15.03 8.20
C PRO A 16 4.13 -15.74 7.28
N PHE A 17 2.82 -15.52 7.49
CA PHE A 17 1.76 -16.15 6.71
C PHE A 17 0.48 -15.31 6.74
N THR A 18 -0.19 -15.18 5.59
CA THR A 18 -1.50 -14.57 5.43
C THR A 18 -2.22 -15.16 4.22
N LEU A 19 -3.56 -15.18 4.26
CA LEU A 19 -4.44 -15.52 3.13
C LEU A 19 -5.26 -14.30 2.68
N LEU A 20 -5.06 -13.14 3.28
CA LEU A 20 -5.90 -11.95 3.08
C LEU A 20 -5.26 -10.88 2.20
N ASP A 21 -3.92 -10.84 2.19
CA ASP A 21 -3.19 -9.68 1.68
C ASP A 21 -2.77 -9.80 0.20
N TYR A 22 -2.88 -10.98 -0.38
CA TYR A 22 -2.74 -11.19 -1.82
C TYR A 22 -3.97 -11.95 -2.34
N PRO A 23 -4.68 -11.46 -3.38
CA PRO A 23 -5.89 -12.12 -3.88
C PRO A 23 -5.65 -13.59 -4.26
N HIS A 24 -6.36 -14.49 -3.60
CA HIS A 24 -6.34 -15.94 -3.85
C HIS A 24 -4.97 -16.64 -3.73
N LYS A 25 -4.05 -16.07 -2.94
CA LYS A 25 -2.69 -16.59 -2.75
C LYS A 25 -2.32 -16.64 -1.29
N SER A 26 -1.54 -17.66 -0.93
CA SER A 26 -0.81 -17.69 0.34
C SER A 26 0.39 -16.75 0.25
N ALA A 27 0.57 -15.89 1.25
CA ALA A 27 1.63 -14.88 1.22
C ALA A 27 2.27 -14.66 2.59
N CYS A 28 3.41 -14.00 2.61
CA CYS A 28 3.92 -13.30 3.78
C CYS A 28 3.95 -11.79 3.51
N ILE A 29 3.97 -10.98 4.58
CA ILE A 29 4.05 -9.53 4.47
C ILE A 29 5.38 -9.05 5.04
N LEU A 30 6.07 -8.21 4.30
CA LEU A 30 7.25 -7.48 4.74
C LEU A 30 6.86 -6.04 5.06
N TRP A 31 6.94 -5.66 6.34
CA TRP A 31 6.56 -4.33 6.82
C TRP A 31 7.77 -3.41 6.80
N PHE A 32 7.84 -2.51 5.83
CA PHE A 32 8.94 -1.56 5.67
C PHE A 32 8.81 -0.38 6.62
N ALA A 33 9.90 -0.03 7.30
CA ALA A 33 9.97 1.12 8.19
C ALA A 33 10.06 2.44 7.40
N GLY A 34 9.43 3.48 7.94
CA GLY A 34 9.44 4.82 7.37
C GLY A 34 8.38 5.04 6.30
N CYS A 35 7.86 6.25 6.26
CA CYS A 35 6.90 6.72 5.27
C CYS A 35 7.15 8.20 4.99
N ASN A 36 6.80 8.68 3.80
CA ASN A 36 6.85 10.08 3.42
C ASN A 36 5.52 10.82 3.60
N MET A 37 4.52 10.14 4.16
CA MET A 37 3.24 10.70 4.58
C MET A 37 3.05 10.52 6.09
N ARG A 38 2.15 11.34 6.67
CA ARG A 38 1.73 11.28 8.08
C ARG A 38 0.20 11.28 8.13
N CYS A 39 -0.40 10.28 7.43
CA CYS A 39 -1.85 10.19 7.37
C CYS A 39 -2.45 10.15 8.78
N LEU A 40 -3.41 11.02 9.06
CA LEU A 40 -4.00 11.18 10.38
C LEU A 40 -4.54 9.87 10.94
N TYR A 41 -5.14 9.04 10.09
CA TYR A 41 -5.72 7.73 10.41
C TYR A 41 -4.74 6.55 10.31
N CYS A 42 -3.43 6.79 10.18
CA CYS A 42 -2.47 5.71 10.02
C CYS A 42 -2.38 4.84 11.29
N TYR A 43 -2.65 3.53 11.15
CA TYR A 43 -2.63 2.56 12.25
C TYR A 43 -1.23 2.12 12.70
N ASN A 44 -0.20 2.48 11.94
CA ASN A 44 1.16 1.98 12.15
C ASN A 44 2.13 3.13 12.47
N PRO A 45 1.85 3.97 13.50
CA PRO A 45 2.74 5.08 13.86
C PRO A 45 4.15 4.58 14.17
N GLU A 46 4.29 3.42 14.81
CA GLU A 46 5.58 2.80 15.14
C GLU A 46 6.37 2.39 13.90
N ILE A 47 5.71 2.01 12.80
CA ILE A 47 6.35 1.71 11.51
C ILE A 47 6.76 3.01 10.81
N VAL A 48 5.87 4.02 10.83
CA VAL A 48 6.08 5.31 10.15
C VAL A 48 7.23 6.10 10.76
N PHE A 49 7.33 6.13 12.09
CA PHE A 49 8.35 6.87 12.83
C PHE A 49 9.53 6.00 13.27
N GLY A 50 9.36 4.68 13.22
CA GLY A 50 10.32 3.71 13.70
C GLY A 50 11.48 3.46 12.75
N LYS A 51 12.39 2.64 13.22
CA LYS A 51 13.53 2.15 12.43
C LYS A 51 13.36 0.67 12.17
N GLY A 52 13.75 0.23 10.99
CA GLY A 52 13.74 -1.19 10.66
C GLY A 52 14.75 -1.98 11.52
N THR A 53 14.42 -3.23 11.74
CA THR A 53 15.21 -4.15 12.60
C THR A 53 15.78 -5.32 11.82
N ILE A 54 15.24 -5.61 10.64
CA ILE A 54 15.59 -6.77 9.82
C ILE A 54 16.25 -6.31 8.51
N SER A 55 17.40 -6.90 8.18
CA SER A 55 18.11 -6.61 6.92
C SER A 55 17.49 -7.39 5.76
N PHE A 56 17.73 -6.93 4.54
CA PHE A 56 17.34 -7.65 3.32
C PHE A 56 17.94 -9.07 3.28
N GLU A 57 19.17 -9.25 3.71
CA GLU A 57 19.83 -10.54 3.75
C GLU A 57 19.08 -11.55 4.67
N LYS A 58 18.77 -11.14 5.91
CA LYS A 58 17.99 -11.97 6.84
C LYS A 58 16.60 -12.31 6.28
N THR A 59 15.97 -11.34 5.60
CA THR A 59 14.67 -11.57 4.97
C THR A 59 14.77 -12.56 3.82
N LEU A 60 15.81 -12.48 2.97
CA LEU A 60 16.02 -13.46 1.91
C LEU A 60 16.28 -14.88 2.49
N GLN A 61 17.02 -14.98 3.60
CA GLN A 61 17.21 -16.27 4.29
C GLN A 61 15.87 -16.84 4.76
N PHE A 62 15.01 -16.02 5.37
CA PHE A 62 13.65 -16.42 5.74
C PHE A 62 12.85 -16.87 4.51
N LEU A 63 12.81 -16.08 3.43
CA LEU A 63 12.04 -16.40 2.23
C LEU A 63 12.49 -17.71 1.56
N LYS A 64 13.79 -17.99 1.56
CA LYS A 64 14.31 -19.29 1.07
C LYS A 64 13.71 -20.49 1.83
N THR A 65 13.44 -20.35 3.12
CA THR A 65 12.78 -21.42 3.91
C THR A 65 11.27 -21.52 3.64
N ARG A 66 10.69 -20.56 2.93
CA ARG A 66 9.26 -20.50 2.57
C ARG A 66 8.99 -20.82 1.10
N ASN A 67 10.03 -21.06 0.34
CA ASN A 67 9.89 -21.51 -1.05
C ASN A 67 9.06 -22.81 -1.09
N HIS A 68 8.11 -22.90 -2.02
CA HIS A 68 7.10 -23.96 -2.15
C HIS A 68 6.04 -24.05 -1.02
N LEU A 69 6.12 -23.18 0.02
CA LEU A 69 5.12 -23.09 1.07
C LEU A 69 4.20 -21.88 0.90
N LEU A 70 4.72 -20.81 0.28
CA LEU A 70 4.00 -19.58 -0.01
C LEU A 70 4.04 -19.31 -1.52
N ASP A 71 2.95 -18.73 -2.02
CA ASP A 71 2.84 -18.30 -3.42
C ASP A 71 3.47 -16.92 -3.62
N ALA A 72 3.36 -16.03 -2.62
CA ALA A 72 3.61 -14.61 -2.80
C ALA A 72 4.31 -13.93 -1.62
N VAL A 73 4.90 -12.78 -1.92
CA VAL A 73 5.42 -11.83 -0.93
C VAL A 73 4.76 -10.47 -1.15
N VAL A 74 4.19 -9.91 -0.09
CA VAL A 74 3.60 -8.57 -0.06
C VAL A 74 4.59 -7.59 0.56
N PHE A 75 4.93 -6.55 -0.16
CA PHE A 75 5.75 -5.43 0.28
C PHE A 75 4.82 -4.32 0.76
N SER A 76 4.79 -4.05 2.05
CA SER A 76 3.86 -3.13 2.70
C SER A 76 4.56 -2.34 3.82
N GLY A 77 3.81 -1.71 4.74
CA GLY A 77 4.38 -1.03 5.92
C GLY A 77 4.13 0.46 5.92
N GLY A 78 5.21 1.25 5.97
CA GLY A 78 5.16 2.69 5.71
C GLY A 78 5.00 2.95 4.22
N GLU A 79 6.12 3.25 3.54
CA GLU A 79 6.17 3.24 2.06
C GLU A 79 7.40 2.44 1.61
N CYS A 80 7.15 1.25 1.10
CA CYS A 80 8.21 0.28 0.76
C CYS A 80 9.09 0.74 -0.41
N LEU A 81 8.59 1.61 -1.28
CA LEU A 81 9.33 2.11 -2.45
C LEU A 81 10.29 3.27 -2.14
N LEU A 82 10.35 3.76 -0.90
CA LEU A 82 11.31 4.80 -0.49
C LEU A 82 12.76 4.31 -0.35
N HIS A 83 12.95 3.01 -0.17
CA HIS A 83 14.27 2.46 0.13
C HIS A 83 15.09 2.28 -1.14
N LYS A 84 16.26 2.93 -1.23
CA LYS A 84 17.11 2.95 -2.43
C LYS A 84 17.47 1.57 -2.99
N LYS A 85 17.55 0.54 -2.13
CA LYS A 85 17.89 -0.83 -2.54
C LYS A 85 16.67 -1.74 -2.72
N SER A 86 15.45 -1.20 -2.66
CA SER A 86 14.21 -2.02 -2.75
C SER A 86 14.10 -2.73 -4.09
N ILE A 87 14.44 -2.10 -5.21
CA ILE A 87 14.37 -2.70 -6.54
C ILE A 87 15.26 -3.95 -6.64
N ALA A 88 16.53 -3.84 -6.20
CA ALA A 88 17.45 -4.97 -6.21
C ALA A 88 16.95 -6.11 -5.30
N PHE A 89 16.45 -5.77 -4.12
CA PHE A 89 15.89 -6.75 -3.19
C PHE A 89 14.62 -7.43 -3.76
N ILE A 90 13.71 -6.66 -4.38
CA ILE A 90 12.53 -7.21 -5.06
C ILE A 90 12.95 -8.18 -6.17
N ALA A 91 13.97 -7.81 -6.95
CA ALA A 91 14.51 -8.69 -8.00
C ALA A 91 15.07 -10.00 -7.43
N ASP A 92 15.74 -9.96 -6.29
CA ASP A 92 16.25 -11.18 -5.63
C ASP A 92 15.11 -12.04 -5.07
N VAL A 93 14.05 -11.43 -4.53
CA VAL A 93 12.84 -12.15 -4.09
C VAL A 93 12.13 -12.78 -5.31
N LYS A 94 12.04 -12.06 -6.43
CA LYS A 94 11.45 -12.56 -7.68
C LYS A 94 12.18 -13.81 -8.20
N LYS A 95 13.51 -13.84 -8.13
CA LYS A 95 14.34 -14.99 -8.50
C LYS A 95 14.05 -16.25 -7.68
N LEU A 96 13.52 -16.11 -6.46
CA LEU A 96 13.08 -17.23 -5.64
C LEU A 96 11.75 -17.85 -6.11
N GLY A 97 11.10 -17.27 -7.13
CA GLY A 97 9.87 -17.79 -7.72
C GLY A 97 8.58 -17.24 -7.13
N PHE A 98 8.63 -16.31 -6.17
CA PHE A 98 7.44 -15.71 -5.58
C PHE A 98 6.73 -14.73 -6.52
N LEU A 99 5.40 -14.69 -6.43
CA LEU A 99 4.62 -13.56 -6.89
C LEU A 99 4.86 -12.35 -5.98
N ILE A 100 4.96 -11.17 -6.56
CA ILE A 100 5.25 -9.93 -5.82
C ILE A 100 4.05 -9.00 -5.86
N LYS A 101 3.57 -8.60 -4.67
CA LYS A 101 2.58 -7.53 -4.50
C LYS A 101 3.22 -6.33 -3.82
N ILE A 102 2.89 -5.16 -4.30
CA ILE A 102 3.30 -3.88 -3.73
C ILE A 102 2.08 -3.15 -3.19
N ASP A 103 2.08 -2.84 -1.90
CA ASP A 103 1.16 -1.90 -1.28
C ASP A 103 1.85 -0.54 -1.22
N THR A 104 1.31 0.47 -1.89
CA THR A 104 1.98 1.78 -2.02
C THR A 104 0.99 2.94 -1.94
N ASN A 105 1.47 4.04 -1.41
CA ASN A 105 0.76 5.33 -1.44
C ASN A 105 0.92 6.07 -2.79
N GLY A 106 1.62 5.47 -3.75
CA GLY A 106 1.81 5.99 -5.10
C GLY A 106 2.80 7.16 -5.20
N SER A 107 3.52 7.50 -4.13
CA SER A 107 4.41 8.67 -4.13
C SER A 107 5.72 8.50 -4.89
N GLN A 108 6.01 7.29 -5.39
CA GLN A 108 7.27 6.94 -6.06
C GLN A 108 7.04 6.42 -7.48
N PRO A 109 6.47 7.24 -8.41
CA PRO A 109 6.12 6.78 -9.75
C PRO A 109 7.30 6.27 -10.56
N GLU A 110 8.50 6.86 -10.41
CA GLU A 110 9.69 6.43 -11.14
C GLU A 110 10.18 5.05 -10.70
N VAL A 111 10.14 4.76 -9.39
CA VAL A 111 10.48 3.44 -8.85
C VAL A 111 9.45 2.41 -9.32
N LEU A 112 8.16 2.76 -9.26
CA LEU A 112 7.07 1.89 -9.73
C LEU A 112 7.23 1.59 -11.23
N LYS A 113 7.56 2.59 -12.05
CA LYS A 113 7.83 2.44 -13.48
C LYS A 113 8.97 1.45 -13.73
N GLU A 114 10.08 1.58 -13.00
CA GLU A 114 11.21 0.68 -13.14
C GLU A 114 10.87 -0.76 -12.78
N LEU A 115 10.09 -0.98 -11.69
CA LEU A 115 9.60 -2.30 -11.30
C LEU A 115 8.72 -2.95 -12.38
N ILE A 116 7.85 -2.16 -13.01
CA ILE A 116 6.98 -2.59 -14.10
C ILE A 116 7.80 -2.95 -15.33
N GLN A 117 8.69 -2.05 -15.77
CA GLN A 117 9.53 -2.26 -16.96
C GLN A 117 10.45 -3.47 -16.84
N LYS A 118 10.88 -3.80 -15.62
CA LYS A 118 11.70 -4.98 -15.33
C LYS A 118 10.87 -6.25 -15.04
N GLU A 119 9.55 -6.18 -15.14
CA GLU A 119 8.62 -7.30 -14.88
C GLU A 119 8.81 -7.92 -13.47
N LEU A 120 9.17 -7.09 -12.50
CA LEU A 120 9.49 -7.55 -11.15
C LEU A 120 8.27 -7.73 -10.25
N ILE A 121 7.13 -7.14 -10.61
CA ILE A 121 5.91 -7.15 -9.78
C ILE A 121 4.73 -7.75 -10.52
N ASN A 122 3.78 -8.31 -9.78
CA ASN A 122 2.61 -9.01 -10.32
C ASN A 122 1.29 -8.33 -9.97
N TYR A 123 1.27 -7.59 -8.85
CA TYR A 123 0.05 -6.95 -8.35
C TYR A 123 0.40 -5.67 -7.57
N VAL A 124 -0.46 -4.66 -7.68
CA VAL A 124 -0.32 -3.43 -6.90
C VAL A 124 -1.62 -3.11 -6.17
N ALA A 125 -1.52 -2.76 -4.90
CA ALA A 125 -2.60 -2.09 -4.18
C ALA A 125 -2.21 -0.62 -4.02
N LEU A 126 -2.91 0.25 -4.75
CA LEU A 126 -2.67 1.69 -4.76
C LEU A 126 -3.60 2.39 -3.77
N ASP A 127 -3.02 3.03 -2.78
CA ASP A 127 -3.78 3.74 -1.76
C ASP A 127 -4.16 5.16 -2.22
N PHE A 128 -5.39 5.37 -2.61
CA PHE A 128 -5.97 6.69 -2.89
C PHE A 128 -6.41 7.34 -1.58
N LYS A 129 -5.62 8.26 -1.06
CA LYS A 129 -5.80 8.78 0.31
C LYS A 129 -6.89 9.84 0.42
N ALA A 130 -7.02 10.72 -0.57
CA ALA A 130 -8.05 11.76 -0.67
C ALA A 130 -7.98 12.48 -2.04
N MET A 131 -9.00 13.25 -2.37
CA MET A 131 -8.96 14.21 -3.48
C MET A 131 -7.96 15.35 -3.21
N PRO A 132 -7.45 16.06 -4.24
CA PRO A 132 -6.43 17.11 -4.10
C PRO A 132 -6.73 18.12 -2.99
N GLU A 133 -7.98 18.54 -2.86
CA GLU A 133 -8.43 19.56 -1.90
C GLU A 133 -8.21 19.13 -0.43
N ASN A 134 -8.36 17.84 -0.17
CA ASN A 134 -8.23 17.26 1.17
C ASN A 134 -6.91 16.49 1.37
N PHE A 135 -6.13 16.28 0.30
CA PHE A 135 -4.97 15.39 0.34
C PHE A 135 -3.91 15.86 1.35
N GLU A 136 -3.51 17.13 1.31
CA GLU A 136 -2.52 17.68 2.23
C GLU A 136 -3.03 17.64 3.68
N LYS A 137 -4.29 17.97 3.92
CA LYS A 137 -4.91 17.92 5.24
C LYS A 137 -4.86 16.51 5.84
N ILE A 138 -5.18 15.48 5.05
CA ILE A 138 -5.29 14.10 5.53
C ILE A 138 -3.94 13.42 5.62
N THR A 139 -3.05 13.65 4.64
CA THR A 139 -1.77 12.92 4.52
C THR A 139 -0.58 13.67 5.10
N GLN A 140 -0.76 14.97 5.43
CA GLN A 140 0.30 15.89 5.83
C GLN A 140 1.45 15.94 4.80
N SER A 141 1.08 15.86 3.50
CA SER A 141 2.04 15.87 2.39
C SER A 141 1.43 16.46 1.11
N LYS A 142 2.28 16.94 0.20
CA LYS A 142 1.88 17.48 -1.12
C LYS A 142 2.11 16.47 -2.26
N LEU A 143 1.90 15.19 -1.99
CA LEU A 143 2.27 14.11 -2.92
C LEU A 143 1.11 13.60 -3.79
N PHE A 144 0.06 14.42 -4.01
CA PHE A 144 -1.05 14.05 -4.89
C PHE A 144 -0.60 13.87 -6.34
N ILE A 145 0.22 14.78 -6.89
CA ILE A 145 0.71 14.67 -8.28
C ILE A 145 1.56 13.42 -8.52
N PRO A 146 2.50 13.03 -7.63
CA PRO A 146 3.15 11.72 -7.71
C PRO A 146 2.17 10.54 -7.69
N PHE A 147 1.16 10.56 -6.80
CA PHE A 147 0.09 9.54 -6.78
C PHE A 147 -0.64 9.44 -8.12
N GLU A 148 -1.08 10.58 -8.67
CA GLU A 148 -1.76 10.65 -9.97
C GLU A 148 -0.90 10.03 -11.09
N LYS A 149 0.39 10.38 -11.14
CA LYS A 149 1.34 9.76 -12.10
C LYS A 149 1.42 8.25 -11.93
N SER A 150 1.44 7.75 -10.69
CA SER A 150 1.45 6.30 -10.41
C SER A 150 0.16 5.62 -10.87
N LEU A 151 -1.00 6.24 -10.65
CA LEU A 151 -2.29 5.75 -11.14
C LEU A 151 -2.29 5.66 -12.68
N LEU A 152 -1.91 6.73 -13.37
CA LEU A 152 -1.86 6.75 -14.85
C LEU A 152 -0.87 5.72 -15.40
N LEU A 153 0.28 5.54 -14.74
CA LEU A 153 1.25 4.51 -15.10
C LEU A 153 0.65 3.10 -14.96
N LEU A 154 -0.06 2.80 -13.89
CA LEU A 154 -0.70 1.50 -13.67
C LEU A 154 -1.79 1.24 -14.71
N LEU A 155 -2.61 2.23 -15.05
CA LEU A 155 -3.63 2.13 -16.10
C LEU A 155 -3.06 1.76 -17.47
N GLN A 156 -1.81 2.16 -17.74
CA GLN A 156 -1.13 1.91 -19.01
C GLN A 156 -0.28 0.64 -19.00
N SER A 157 -0.01 0.05 -17.83
CA SER A 157 1.01 -1.00 -17.68
C SER A 157 0.54 -2.41 -17.96
N GLY A 158 -0.77 -2.68 -17.94
CA GLY A 158 -1.32 -4.03 -17.99
C GLY A 158 -1.13 -4.86 -16.70
N ILE A 159 -0.50 -4.31 -15.65
CA ILE A 159 -0.38 -4.98 -14.35
C ILE A 159 -1.73 -4.97 -13.64
N SER A 160 -2.10 -6.09 -13.04
CA SER A 160 -3.28 -6.18 -12.18
C SER A 160 -3.11 -5.29 -10.94
N PHE A 161 -4.09 -4.42 -10.67
CA PHE A 161 -4.05 -3.59 -9.48
C PHE A 161 -5.45 -3.28 -8.95
N GLU A 162 -5.50 -2.97 -7.67
CA GLU A 162 -6.68 -2.45 -6.98
C GLU A 162 -6.40 -1.05 -6.46
N VAL A 163 -7.47 -0.25 -6.32
CA VAL A 163 -7.41 1.03 -5.61
C VAL A 163 -8.07 0.86 -4.24
N ARG A 164 -7.46 1.48 -3.20
CA ARG A 164 -7.98 1.40 -1.82
C ARG A 164 -8.07 2.79 -1.20
N THR A 165 -9.07 2.99 -0.34
CA THR A 165 -9.19 4.18 0.50
C THR A 165 -9.59 3.79 1.91
N THR A 166 -8.84 4.25 2.91
CA THR A 166 -9.25 4.15 4.32
C THR A 166 -10.17 5.32 4.65
N VAL A 167 -11.35 5.03 5.18
CA VAL A 167 -12.39 6.02 5.49
C VAL A 167 -12.59 6.15 6.99
N HIS A 168 -12.33 7.36 7.51
CA HIS A 168 -12.78 7.81 8.81
C HIS A 168 -13.86 8.87 8.63
N SER A 169 -15.01 8.75 9.29
CA SER A 169 -16.19 9.61 9.06
C SER A 169 -15.95 11.11 9.25
N GLU A 170 -14.98 11.50 10.09
CA GLU A 170 -14.59 12.91 10.28
C GLU A 170 -13.66 13.45 9.16
N LEU A 171 -13.05 12.57 8.36
CA LEU A 171 -12.03 12.95 7.38
C LEU A 171 -12.51 12.79 5.92
N ILE A 172 -13.28 11.75 5.66
CA ILE A 172 -13.76 11.39 4.33
C ILE A 172 -15.24 11.03 4.44
N ASN A 173 -16.10 11.84 3.85
CA ASN A 173 -17.54 11.64 3.83
C ASN A 173 -18.00 11.00 2.50
N LYS A 174 -19.32 10.78 2.36
CA LYS A 174 -19.93 10.22 1.16
C LYS A 174 -19.61 11.02 -0.11
N LYS A 175 -19.70 12.35 -0.04
CA LYS A 175 -19.45 13.21 -1.20
C LYS A 175 -17.99 13.08 -1.67
N ASP A 176 -17.04 12.99 -0.73
CA ASP A 176 -15.64 12.76 -1.06
C ASP A 176 -15.46 11.42 -1.79
N ILE A 177 -16.10 10.34 -1.31
CA ILE A 177 -16.03 9.04 -1.98
C ILE A 177 -16.65 9.07 -3.38
N GLN A 178 -17.78 9.73 -3.55
CA GLN A 178 -18.40 9.89 -4.87
C GLN A 178 -17.49 10.67 -5.83
N GLN A 179 -16.81 11.71 -5.35
CA GLN A 179 -15.82 12.47 -6.13
C GLN A 179 -14.62 11.58 -6.51
N MET A 180 -14.12 10.77 -5.57
CA MET A 180 -13.02 9.83 -5.83
C MET A 180 -13.40 8.77 -6.88
N ILE A 181 -14.61 8.22 -6.81
CA ILE A 181 -15.14 7.29 -7.83
C ILE A 181 -15.24 7.97 -9.19
N GLY A 182 -15.80 9.19 -9.24
CA GLY A 182 -15.86 9.98 -10.45
C GLY A 182 -14.48 10.27 -11.04
N TYR A 183 -13.52 10.64 -10.21
CA TYR A 183 -12.13 10.86 -10.61
C TYR A 183 -11.50 9.60 -11.21
N LEU A 184 -11.63 8.44 -10.54
CA LEU A 184 -11.15 7.16 -11.05
C LEU A 184 -11.79 6.82 -12.40
N GLY A 185 -13.11 6.98 -12.54
CA GLY A 185 -13.81 6.72 -13.79
C GLY A 185 -13.35 7.63 -14.93
N ASN A 186 -13.15 8.93 -14.64
CA ASN A 186 -12.67 9.92 -15.62
C ASN A 186 -11.22 9.67 -16.05
N THR A 187 -10.39 9.08 -15.19
CA THR A 187 -9.02 8.67 -15.56
C THR A 187 -8.98 7.35 -16.32
N GLY A 188 -10.12 6.69 -16.51
CA GLY A 188 -10.22 5.43 -17.25
C GLY A 188 -10.05 4.17 -16.38
N TYR A 189 -10.07 4.30 -15.06
CA TYR A 189 -9.99 3.14 -14.17
C TYR A 189 -11.24 2.25 -14.32
N THR A 190 -10.99 0.97 -14.50
CA THR A 190 -12.03 -0.07 -14.48
C THR A 190 -11.55 -1.19 -13.56
N GLY A 191 -12.35 -1.56 -12.58
CA GLY A 191 -11.96 -2.63 -11.65
C GLY A 191 -12.51 -2.44 -10.24
N ASP A 192 -11.81 -3.07 -9.28
CA ASP A 192 -12.23 -3.13 -7.90
C ASP A 192 -11.69 -1.94 -7.09
N TYR A 193 -12.59 -1.17 -6.48
CA TYR A 193 -12.26 -0.10 -5.55
C TYR A 193 -12.65 -0.49 -4.13
N PHE A 194 -11.66 -0.59 -3.24
CA PHE A 194 -11.88 -1.05 -1.87
C PHE A 194 -11.94 0.11 -0.89
N ILE A 195 -13.08 0.28 -0.26
CA ILE A 195 -13.27 1.18 0.87
C ILE A 195 -12.99 0.42 2.15
N GLN A 196 -11.94 0.83 2.87
CA GLN A 196 -11.53 0.22 4.13
C GLN A 196 -12.05 1.09 5.28
N HIS A 197 -13.01 0.56 6.04
CA HIS A 197 -13.50 1.27 7.21
C HIS A 197 -12.45 1.38 8.29
N PHE A 198 -12.39 2.57 8.90
CA PHE A 198 -11.52 2.82 10.04
C PHE A 198 -11.86 1.88 11.20
N VAL A 199 -10.84 1.33 11.83
CA VAL A 199 -10.96 0.45 13.00
C VAL A 199 -10.88 1.31 14.26
N ASN A 200 -12.04 1.49 14.92
CA ASN A 200 -12.13 2.25 16.15
C ASN A 200 -11.29 1.63 17.27
N GLY A 201 -10.67 2.48 18.09
CA GLY A 201 -9.83 2.03 19.21
C GLY A 201 -8.41 1.61 18.83
N ALA A 202 -8.07 1.54 17.54
CA ALA A 202 -6.69 1.31 17.13
C ALA A 202 -5.82 2.57 17.35
N PRO A 203 -4.54 2.41 17.72
CA PRO A 203 -3.61 3.54 17.80
C PRO A 203 -3.42 4.16 16.42
N THR A 204 -3.41 5.49 16.34
CA THR A 204 -3.19 6.23 15.10
C THR A 204 -2.23 7.40 15.31
N ILE A 205 -1.72 7.97 14.20
CA ILE A 205 -0.82 9.14 14.27
C ILE A 205 -1.53 10.31 14.94
N GLU A 206 -2.78 10.58 14.52
CA GLU A 206 -3.59 11.62 15.17
C GLU A 206 -4.66 10.97 16.05
N LYS A 207 -5.02 11.61 17.16
CA LYS A 207 -6.13 11.16 17.99
C LYS A 207 -7.44 11.50 17.31
N LEU A 208 -8.08 10.49 16.71
CA LEU A 208 -9.35 10.63 16.03
C LEU A 208 -10.50 10.17 16.93
N GLY A 209 -11.69 10.75 16.71
CA GLY A 209 -12.92 10.35 17.37
C GLY A 209 -13.44 8.98 16.89
N HIS A 210 -14.66 8.64 17.26
CA HIS A 210 -15.31 7.43 16.78
C HIS A 210 -15.75 7.58 15.34
N SER A 211 -15.36 6.66 14.48
CA SER A 211 -15.77 6.62 13.07
C SER A 211 -17.02 5.77 12.89
N PHE A 212 -18.00 6.27 12.14
CA PHE A 212 -19.26 5.61 11.83
C PHE A 212 -19.24 4.99 10.42
N LYS A 213 -19.86 3.82 10.25
CA LYS A 213 -19.90 3.05 8.98
C LYS A 213 -21.15 3.36 8.15
N GLU A 214 -21.41 4.63 7.86
CA GLU A 214 -22.63 5.05 7.15
C GLU A 214 -22.64 4.64 5.67
N LEU A 215 -21.46 4.51 5.06
CA LEU A 215 -21.32 4.25 3.61
C LEU A 215 -21.75 2.83 3.19
N GLU A 216 -21.72 1.84 4.09
CA GLU A 216 -22.05 0.45 3.77
C GLU A 216 -23.51 0.24 3.28
N LYS A 217 -24.39 1.19 3.57
CA LYS A 217 -25.80 1.13 3.22
C LYS A 217 -26.10 1.55 1.78
N GLU A 218 -25.08 1.95 1.02
CA GLU A 218 -25.25 2.56 -0.29
C GLU A 218 -24.61 1.75 -1.40
N ASN A 219 -25.28 1.69 -2.53
CA ASN A 219 -24.68 1.18 -3.76
C ASN A 219 -23.86 2.31 -4.41
N LEU A 220 -22.53 2.26 -4.23
CA LEU A 220 -21.58 3.20 -4.80
C LEU A 220 -20.92 2.68 -6.09
N SER A 221 -21.23 1.45 -6.50
CA SER A 221 -20.66 0.87 -7.71
C SER A 221 -21.21 1.56 -8.96
N THR A 222 -20.37 1.61 -9.99
CA THR A 222 -20.75 2.06 -11.34
C THR A 222 -20.65 0.89 -12.33
N GLU A 223 -20.98 1.09 -13.59
CA GLU A 223 -20.81 0.05 -14.62
C GLU A 223 -19.35 -0.42 -14.76
N LYS A 224 -18.37 0.46 -14.47
CA LYS A 224 -16.94 0.21 -14.67
C LYS A 224 -16.17 -0.07 -13.37
N ILE A 225 -16.65 0.46 -12.25
CA ILE A 225 -15.96 0.38 -10.95
C ILE A 225 -16.84 -0.37 -9.96
N LYS A 226 -16.34 -1.52 -9.48
CA LYS A 226 -16.97 -2.28 -8.40
C LYS A 226 -16.45 -1.78 -7.06
N VAL A 227 -17.35 -1.24 -6.24
CA VAL A 227 -17.01 -0.79 -4.89
C VAL A 227 -17.23 -1.92 -3.89
N HIS A 228 -16.19 -2.21 -3.13
CA HIS A 228 -16.21 -3.22 -2.07
C HIS A 228 -15.90 -2.57 -0.74
N PHE A 229 -16.59 -3.01 0.31
CA PHE A 229 -16.29 -2.57 1.67
C PHE A 229 -15.45 -3.63 2.39
N ARG A 230 -14.34 -3.20 2.99
CA ARG A 230 -13.48 -4.03 3.85
C ARG A 230 -13.43 -3.41 5.25
N GLY A 231 -13.47 -4.22 6.27
CA GLY A 231 -13.35 -3.81 7.67
C GLY A 231 -13.92 -4.89 8.56
N LYS A 232 -13.37 -5.05 9.77
CA LYS A 232 -13.98 -5.94 10.75
C LYS A 232 -15.35 -5.38 11.16
N LEU A 233 -16.37 -6.23 11.12
CA LEU A 233 -17.63 -6.01 11.80
C LEU A 233 -17.42 -5.79 13.28
#